data_be397164970141b4ce880edeef3f09e1
#
_entry.id   be397164970141b4ce880edeef3f09e1
#
_cell.length_a   1.000
_cell.length_b   1.000
_cell.length_c   1.000
_cell.angle_alpha   90.00
_cell.angle_beta   90.00
_cell.angle_gamma   90.00
#
_symmetry.space_group_name_H-M   'P 1'
#
loop_
_entity.id
_entity.type
_entity.pdbx_description
1 polymer ?
#
loop_
_entity_poly.entity_id
_entity_poly.type
_entity_poly.pdbx_seq_one_letter_code
_entity_poly.pdbx_strand_id
1 'polypeptide(L)'
;AAGSLKPKEVRIPGVLVDYIVIAPEQTQTTQTQYEPAISGEISRPLSAFRYMEHGPARVIAQRVAQELQSGDAVNIGFGISANVPRILLEQGRHGDVTWLLEQGAIGGVPLLEFQFGCASNAEAFLPSPQQFTYFQGGGFDLTLMSFLQIGADGSVNVSHLPARPHVTAGCGGFIDITSHAKRIIFS
;
A
#
# COMPACT_ATOMS: atom_id res chain seq x y z
N ALA A 1 18.45 -16.28 -14.33
CA ALA A 1 19.49 -16.80 -15.23
C ALA A 1 19.11 -16.52 -16.68
N ALA A 2 20.09 -16.33 -17.56
CA ALA A 2 19.85 -16.13 -18.99
C ALA A 2 19.06 -17.32 -19.56
N GLY A 3 17.96 -17.06 -20.29
CA GLY A 3 17.12 -18.09 -20.88
C GLY A 3 16.13 -18.79 -19.94
N SER A 4 16.06 -18.38 -18.67
CA SER A 4 15.12 -18.98 -17.70
C SER A 4 13.69 -18.43 -17.80
N LEU A 5 13.50 -17.23 -18.36
CA LEU A 5 12.18 -16.62 -18.53
C LEU A 5 11.52 -17.14 -19.82
N LYS A 6 10.25 -17.47 -19.73
CA LYS A 6 9.43 -17.74 -20.91
C LYS A 6 9.05 -16.43 -21.60
N PRO A 7 8.86 -16.38 -22.92
CA PRO A 7 8.52 -15.16 -23.64
C PRO A 7 7.30 -14.42 -23.05
N LYS A 8 6.30 -15.15 -22.56
CA LYS A 8 5.10 -14.58 -21.91
C LYS A 8 5.36 -13.96 -20.53
N GLU A 9 6.50 -14.25 -19.90
CA GLU A 9 6.91 -13.73 -18.59
C GLU A 9 7.78 -12.47 -18.72
N VAL A 10 8.28 -12.20 -19.93
CA VAL A 10 9.10 -11.01 -20.21
C VAL A 10 8.24 -9.77 -20.18
N ARG A 11 8.46 -8.88 -19.21
CA ARG A 11 7.77 -7.59 -19.06
C ARG A 11 8.54 -6.45 -19.70
N ILE A 12 9.85 -6.50 -19.67
CA ILE A 12 10.74 -5.51 -20.29
C ILE A 12 11.56 -6.24 -21.35
N PRO A 13 11.34 -5.99 -22.64
CA PRO A 13 12.12 -6.62 -23.71
C PRO A 13 13.55 -6.12 -23.70
N GLY A 14 14.50 -6.99 -24.02
CA GLY A 14 15.93 -6.69 -23.96
C GLY A 14 16.37 -5.46 -24.77
N VAL A 15 15.62 -5.11 -25.82
CA VAL A 15 15.88 -3.90 -26.64
C VAL A 15 15.74 -2.60 -25.85
N LEU A 16 15.06 -2.61 -24.71
CA LEU A 16 14.91 -1.47 -23.80
C LEU A 16 15.88 -1.49 -22.61
N VAL A 17 16.83 -2.43 -22.59
CA VAL A 17 17.75 -2.63 -21.45
C VAL A 17 19.18 -2.35 -21.93
N ASP A 18 19.76 -1.27 -21.45
CA ASP A 18 21.16 -0.91 -21.75
C ASP A 18 22.15 -1.64 -20.84
N TYR A 19 21.81 -1.81 -19.56
CA TYR A 19 22.69 -2.39 -18.56
C TYR A 19 21.97 -3.40 -17.68
N ILE A 20 22.65 -4.49 -17.34
CA ILE A 20 22.21 -5.47 -16.35
C ILE A 20 23.21 -5.49 -15.21
N VAL A 21 22.74 -5.16 -14.01
CA VAL A 21 23.55 -5.23 -12.80
C VAL A 21 23.26 -6.54 -12.08
N ILE A 22 24.31 -7.29 -11.79
CA ILE A 22 24.22 -8.51 -10.99
C ILE A 22 24.47 -8.12 -9.54
N ALA A 23 23.44 -8.24 -8.70
CA ALA A 23 23.47 -7.88 -7.28
C ALA A 23 22.97 -9.08 -6.44
N PRO A 24 23.84 -10.05 -6.11
CA PRO A 24 23.44 -11.26 -5.40
C PRO A 24 22.91 -10.97 -3.98
N GLU A 25 23.32 -9.84 -3.39
CA GLU A 25 22.87 -9.40 -2.06
C GLU A 25 21.60 -8.50 -2.12
N GLN A 26 20.95 -8.41 -3.29
CA GLN A 26 19.75 -7.62 -3.43
C GLN A 26 18.65 -8.16 -2.53
N THR A 27 17.97 -7.24 -1.81
CA THR A 27 16.82 -7.54 -0.97
C THR A 27 15.50 -7.27 -1.69
N GLN A 28 14.45 -7.98 -1.33
CA GLN A 28 13.10 -7.81 -1.89
C GLN A 28 12.46 -6.51 -1.41
N THR A 29 12.66 -6.16 -0.14
CA THR A 29 12.36 -4.84 0.43
C THR A 29 13.58 -4.35 1.20
N THR A 30 13.56 -3.14 1.74
CA THR A 30 14.69 -2.56 2.47
C THR A 30 15.28 -3.47 3.56
N GLN A 31 14.47 -4.31 4.20
CA GLN A 31 14.91 -5.20 5.29
C GLN A 31 14.50 -6.66 5.08
N THR A 32 13.92 -7.00 3.95
CA THR A 32 13.47 -8.35 3.65
C THR A 32 14.33 -8.91 2.53
N GLN A 33 15.18 -9.89 2.83
CA GLN A 33 16.00 -10.51 1.79
C GLN A 33 15.11 -11.22 0.77
N TYR A 34 14.22 -12.10 1.23
CA TYR A 34 13.22 -12.74 0.40
C TYR A 34 12.09 -13.32 1.26
N GLU A 35 10.84 -13.01 0.90
CA GLU A 35 9.62 -13.52 1.53
C GLU A 35 8.64 -13.95 0.42
N PRO A 36 8.48 -15.26 0.18
CA PRO A 36 7.66 -15.75 -0.93
C PRO A 36 6.17 -15.42 -0.81
N ALA A 37 5.69 -15.09 0.38
CA ALA A 37 4.31 -14.64 0.56
C ALA A 37 4.05 -13.23 -0.01
N ILE A 38 5.09 -12.41 -0.17
CA ILE A 38 5.00 -11.08 -0.78
C ILE A 38 4.90 -11.19 -2.31
N SER A 39 5.58 -12.16 -2.90
CA SER A 39 5.53 -12.42 -4.35
C SER A 39 4.36 -13.32 -4.77
N GLY A 40 3.54 -13.78 -3.82
CA GLY A 40 2.38 -14.62 -4.10
C GLY A 40 2.70 -16.09 -4.38
N GLU A 41 3.93 -16.54 -4.10
CA GLU A 41 4.35 -17.94 -4.31
C GLU A 41 3.76 -18.89 -3.26
N ILE A 42 3.53 -18.37 -2.05
CA ILE A 42 2.86 -19.08 -0.95
C ILE A 42 1.83 -18.20 -0.29
N SER A 43 0.82 -18.81 0.35
CA SER A 43 -0.14 -18.11 1.23
C SER A 43 0.26 -18.26 2.68
N ARG A 44 0.02 -17.22 3.47
CA ARG A 44 0.20 -17.21 4.93
C ARG A 44 -1.15 -17.40 5.63
N PRO A 45 -1.25 -18.22 6.67
CA PRO A 45 -2.46 -18.30 7.47
C PRO A 45 -2.75 -16.96 8.15
N LEU A 46 -4.01 -16.57 8.26
CA LEU A 46 -4.41 -15.30 8.88
C LEU A 46 -3.95 -15.18 10.34
N SER A 47 -3.84 -16.29 11.04
CA SER A 47 -3.31 -16.37 12.41
C SER A 47 -1.82 -15.98 12.55
N ALA A 48 -1.08 -15.91 11.44
CA ALA A 48 0.32 -15.47 11.46
C ALA A 48 0.47 -13.95 11.55
N PHE A 49 -0.61 -13.20 11.36
CA PHE A 49 -0.57 -11.74 11.45
C PHE A 49 -0.83 -11.29 12.89
N ARG A 50 0.07 -10.47 13.42
CA ARG A 50 -0.08 -9.91 14.75
C ARG A 50 -1.20 -8.88 14.77
N TYR A 51 -1.95 -8.87 15.86
CA TYR A 51 -2.92 -7.83 16.15
C TYR A 51 -2.21 -6.54 16.58
N MET A 52 -2.93 -5.45 16.45
CA MET A 52 -2.41 -4.14 16.85
C MET A 52 -2.41 -4.02 18.37
N GLU A 53 -1.32 -3.52 18.95
CA GLU A 53 -1.21 -3.27 20.39
C GLU A 53 -2.17 -2.16 20.85
N HIS A 54 -2.53 -2.18 22.12
CA HIS A 54 -3.37 -1.13 22.72
C HIS A 54 -2.63 0.20 22.74
N GLY A 55 -3.34 1.28 22.43
CA GLY A 55 -2.79 2.62 22.44
C GLY A 55 -3.58 3.59 21.56
N PRO A 56 -3.19 4.87 21.52
CA PRO A 56 -3.90 5.90 20.76
C PRO A 56 -4.04 5.57 19.26
N ALA A 57 -2.98 5.03 18.66
CA ALA A 57 -2.98 4.64 17.25
C ALA A 57 -4.02 3.55 16.95
N ARG A 58 -4.23 2.60 17.89
CA ARG A 58 -5.29 1.60 17.77
C ARG A 58 -6.68 2.22 17.79
N VAL A 59 -6.92 3.19 18.67
CA VAL A 59 -8.20 3.91 18.76
C VAL A 59 -8.52 4.59 17.43
N ILE A 60 -7.51 5.26 16.85
CA ILE A 60 -7.65 5.91 15.54
C ILE A 60 -7.95 4.87 14.45
N ALA A 61 -7.18 3.79 14.38
CA ALA A 61 -7.39 2.74 13.38
C ALA A 61 -8.76 2.07 13.53
N GLN A 62 -9.24 1.85 14.76
CA GLN A 62 -10.59 1.34 15.04
C GLN A 62 -11.67 2.31 14.57
N ARG A 63 -11.49 3.61 14.80
CA ARG A 63 -12.43 4.62 14.32
C ARG A 63 -12.49 4.66 12.79
N VAL A 64 -11.34 4.59 12.13
CA VAL A 64 -11.27 4.51 10.66
C VAL A 64 -11.96 3.23 10.15
N ALA A 65 -11.72 2.09 10.79
CA ALA A 65 -12.34 0.81 10.40
C ALA A 65 -13.88 0.83 10.43
N GLN A 66 -14.50 1.71 11.24
CA GLN A 66 -15.96 1.90 11.29
C GLN A 66 -16.52 2.60 10.05
N GLU A 67 -15.69 3.37 9.34
CA GLU A 67 -16.09 4.07 8.11
C GLU A 67 -16.04 3.18 6.86
N LEU A 68 -15.44 1.99 6.97
CA LEU A 68 -15.32 1.05 5.86
C LEU A 68 -16.60 0.24 5.68
N GLN A 69 -17.06 0.16 4.44
CA GLN A 69 -18.26 -0.57 4.04
C GLN A 69 -17.86 -1.86 3.31
N SER A 70 -18.71 -2.88 3.42
CA SER A 70 -18.50 -4.12 2.67
C SER A 70 -18.59 -3.84 1.16
N GLY A 71 -17.60 -4.33 0.43
CA GLY A 71 -17.45 -4.10 -1.00
C GLY A 71 -16.59 -2.89 -1.37
N ASP A 72 -16.16 -2.06 -0.41
CA ASP A 72 -15.28 -0.93 -0.71
C ASP A 72 -13.95 -1.40 -1.33
N ALA A 73 -13.52 -0.73 -2.39
CA ALA A 73 -12.17 -0.76 -2.90
C ALA A 73 -11.36 0.38 -2.25
N VAL A 74 -10.37 0.03 -1.44
CA VAL A 74 -9.70 0.96 -0.52
C VAL A 74 -8.21 1.06 -0.80
N ASN A 75 -7.76 2.25 -1.18
CA ASN A 75 -6.32 2.54 -1.17
C ASN A 75 -5.86 2.84 0.27
N ILE A 76 -4.67 2.37 0.59
CA ILE A 76 -4.09 2.54 1.92
C ILE A 76 -2.74 3.26 1.85
N GLY A 77 -2.67 4.40 2.56
CA GLY A 77 -1.46 5.19 2.72
C GLY A 77 -0.59 4.73 3.88
N PHE A 78 0.62 5.29 3.94
CA PHE A 78 1.57 5.06 5.03
C PHE A 78 1.11 5.79 6.31
N GLY A 79 1.40 5.22 7.48
CA GLY A 79 1.08 5.81 8.77
C GLY A 79 0.12 4.98 9.61
N ILE A 80 -0.69 5.64 10.46
CA ILE A 80 -1.64 4.95 11.35
C ILE A 80 -2.67 4.15 10.55
N SER A 81 -3.13 4.69 9.43
CA SER A 81 -4.08 4.02 8.53
C SER A 81 -3.59 2.64 8.07
N ALA A 82 -2.28 2.44 7.92
CA ALA A 82 -1.71 1.15 7.51
C ALA A 82 -2.07 0.01 8.49
N ASN A 83 -2.50 0.32 9.71
CA ASN A 83 -2.93 -0.66 10.70
C ASN A 83 -4.41 -1.06 10.60
N VAL A 84 -5.21 -0.34 9.81
CA VAL A 84 -6.66 -0.64 9.67
C VAL A 84 -6.92 -2.07 9.21
N PRO A 85 -6.14 -2.67 8.28
CA PRO A 85 -6.29 -4.08 7.92
C PRO A 85 -6.17 -5.04 9.12
N ARG A 86 -5.34 -4.70 10.11
CA ARG A 86 -5.18 -5.50 11.34
C ARG A 86 -6.42 -5.45 12.21
N ILE A 87 -7.08 -4.29 12.26
CA ILE A 87 -8.35 -4.12 12.98
C ILE A 87 -9.46 -4.96 12.32
N LEU A 88 -9.58 -4.90 10.99
CA LEU A 88 -10.55 -5.72 10.28
C LEU A 88 -10.27 -7.22 10.43
N LEU A 89 -9.00 -7.62 10.45
CA LEU A 89 -8.60 -9.00 10.68
C LEU A 89 -9.06 -9.49 12.07
N GLU A 90 -8.82 -8.70 13.13
CA GLU A 90 -9.28 -9.01 14.49
C GLU A 90 -10.80 -9.14 14.60
N GLN A 91 -11.53 -8.33 13.82
CA GLN A 91 -12.99 -8.33 13.79
C GLN A 91 -13.59 -9.43 12.90
N GLY A 92 -12.76 -10.24 12.23
CA GLY A 92 -13.22 -11.22 11.24
C GLY A 92 -13.77 -10.59 9.96
N ARG A 93 -13.49 -9.32 9.71
CA ARG A 93 -13.97 -8.50 8.61
C ARG A 93 -12.92 -8.29 7.50
N HIS A 94 -11.85 -9.04 7.49
CA HIS A 94 -10.73 -8.88 6.55
C HIS A 94 -11.13 -9.02 5.06
N GLY A 95 -12.23 -9.72 4.79
CA GLY A 95 -12.81 -9.86 3.45
C GLY A 95 -13.87 -8.82 3.09
N ASP A 96 -14.18 -7.85 3.98
CA ASP A 96 -15.18 -6.82 3.70
C ASP A 96 -14.73 -5.85 2.61
N VAL A 97 -13.42 -5.61 2.48
CA VAL A 97 -12.87 -4.62 1.56
C VAL A 97 -11.76 -5.22 0.70
N THR A 98 -11.56 -4.65 -0.48
CA THR A 98 -10.41 -4.96 -1.33
C THR A 98 -9.34 -3.89 -1.17
N TRP A 99 -8.18 -4.26 -0.64
CA TRP A 99 -7.06 -3.34 -0.48
C TRP A 99 -6.36 -3.09 -1.82
N LEU A 100 -6.00 -1.84 -2.06
CA LEU A 100 -5.29 -1.38 -3.26
C LEU A 100 -4.01 -0.68 -2.84
N LEU A 101 -2.87 -1.26 -3.20
CA LEU A 101 -1.56 -0.70 -2.87
C LEU A 101 -0.93 -0.07 -4.11
N GLU A 102 -0.29 1.08 -3.96
CA GLU A 102 0.32 1.85 -5.06
C GLU A 102 1.34 1.03 -5.86
N GLN A 103 2.05 0.13 -5.19
CA GLN A 103 3.06 -0.75 -5.79
C GLN A 103 2.44 -1.86 -6.66
N GLY A 104 1.11 -2.01 -6.61
CA GLY A 104 0.35 -2.87 -7.50
C GLY A 104 -0.26 -4.12 -6.88
N ALA A 105 -0.05 -4.39 -5.60
CA ALA A 105 -0.73 -5.48 -4.92
C ALA A 105 -2.20 -5.13 -4.70
N ILE A 106 -3.09 -6.08 -5.00
CA ILE A 106 -4.54 -5.97 -4.84
C ILE A 106 -5.00 -7.10 -3.92
N GLY A 107 -5.86 -6.75 -2.95
CA GLY A 107 -6.38 -7.70 -1.97
C GLY A 107 -5.35 -8.14 -0.93
N GLY A 108 -5.66 -9.23 -0.24
CA GLY A 108 -4.81 -9.81 0.79
C GLY A 108 -4.70 -8.98 2.06
N VAL A 109 -3.59 -9.13 2.76
CA VAL A 109 -3.29 -8.41 4.01
C VAL A 109 -2.12 -7.46 3.79
N PRO A 110 -2.35 -6.14 3.70
CA PRO A 110 -1.29 -5.14 3.61
C PRO A 110 -0.28 -5.27 4.74
N LEU A 111 1.00 -5.13 4.41
CA LEU A 111 2.10 -5.22 5.35
C LEU A 111 2.51 -3.83 5.87
N LEU A 112 3.24 -3.83 6.98
CA LEU A 112 3.58 -2.62 7.72
C LEU A 112 5.06 -2.28 7.61
N GLU A 113 5.42 -1.08 8.04
CA GLU A 113 6.80 -0.63 8.22
C GLU A 113 7.61 -0.73 6.93
N PHE A 114 8.75 -1.44 6.95
CA PHE A 114 9.64 -1.60 5.79
C PHE A 114 9.07 -2.49 4.67
N GLN A 115 7.96 -3.18 4.94
CA GLN A 115 7.22 -3.96 3.95
C GLN A 115 5.97 -3.21 3.45
N PHE A 116 5.79 -1.94 3.83
CA PHE A 116 4.69 -1.11 3.33
C PHE A 116 4.71 -1.08 1.78
N GLY A 117 3.53 -1.19 1.20
CA GLY A 117 3.36 -1.33 -0.25
C GLY A 117 3.33 -2.78 -0.74
N CYS A 118 3.65 -3.73 0.14
CA CYS A 118 3.47 -5.15 -0.10
C CYS A 118 2.22 -5.69 0.59
N ALA A 119 1.69 -6.79 0.09
CA ALA A 119 0.64 -7.57 0.75
C ALA A 119 1.00 -9.05 0.76
N SER A 120 0.63 -9.75 1.84
CA SER A 120 0.58 -11.21 1.82
C SER A 120 -0.80 -11.66 1.35
N ASN A 121 -0.88 -12.78 0.66
CA ASN A 121 -2.11 -13.32 0.11
C ASN A 121 -2.80 -12.39 -0.89
N ALA A 122 -2.03 -11.58 -1.62
CA ALA A 122 -2.60 -10.72 -2.66
C ALA A 122 -3.36 -11.57 -3.70
N GLU A 123 -4.49 -11.06 -4.14
CA GLU A 123 -5.34 -11.69 -5.16
C GLU A 123 -4.81 -11.44 -6.56
N ALA A 124 -4.16 -10.28 -6.76
CA ALA A 124 -3.56 -9.89 -8.03
C ALA A 124 -2.38 -8.95 -7.84
N PHE A 125 -1.52 -8.88 -8.87
CA PHE A 125 -0.46 -7.89 -8.97
C PHE A 125 -0.55 -7.17 -10.30
N LEU A 126 -0.69 -5.85 -10.25
CA LEU A 126 -0.60 -4.97 -11.42
C LEU A 126 0.77 -4.27 -11.43
N PRO A 127 1.34 -3.98 -12.59
CA PRO A 127 2.42 -3.00 -12.68
C PRO A 127 1.96 -1.65 -12.08
N SER A 128 2.82 -0.99 -11.29
CA SER A 128 2.49 0.28 -10.62
C SER A 128 1.89 1.35 -11.57
N PRO A 129 2.37 1.55 -12.81
CA PRO A 129 1.72 2.47 -13.74
C PRO A 129 0.27 2.13 -14.06
N GLN A 130 -0.07 0.83 -14.14
CA GLN A 130 -1.46 0.40 -14.36
C GLN A 130 -2.32 0.64 -13.12
N GLN A 131 -1.75 0.45 -11.92
CA GLN A 131 -2.43 0.76 -10.67
C GLN A 131 -2.75 2.26 -10.58
N PHE A 132 -1.81 3.14 -10.95
CA PHE A 132 -2.07 4.58 -11.00
C PHE A 132 -3.09 4.95 -12.09
N THR A 133 -3.08 4.30 -13.24
CA THR A 133 -4.13 4.48 -14.25
C THR A 133 -5.51 4.14 -13.69
N TYR A 134 -5.60 3.08 -12.89
CA TYR A 134 -6.84 2.71 -12.21
C TYR A 134 -7.28 3.77 -11.18
N PHE A 135 -6.34 4.31 -10.37
CA PHE A 135 -6.63 5.40 -9.44
C PHE A 135 -7.12 6.66 -10.16
N GLN A 136 -6.41 7.10 -11.21
CA GLN A 136 -6.79 8.26 -12.01
C GLN A 136 -8.14 8.08 -12.70
N GLY A 137 -8.53 6.85 -13.02
CA GLY A 137 -9.86 6.49 -13.53
C GLY A 137 -10.97 6.53 -12.47
N GLY A 138 -10.67 6.77 -11.18
CA GLY A 138 -11.65 6.83 -10.10
C GLY A 138 -12.31 5.47 -9.78
N GLY A 139 -11.63 4.36 -10.09
CA GLY A 139 -12.16 3.01 -9.94
C GLY A 139 -12.21 2.48 -8.51
N PHE A 140 -12.07 3.35 -7.48
CA PHE A 140 -12.03 2.97 -6.07
C PHE A 140 -12.88 3.90 -5.20
N ASP A 141 -13.22 3.45 -4.01
CA ASP A 141 -14.24 4.10 -3.17
C ASP A 141 -13.63 5.01 -2.10
N LEU A 142 -12.52 4.60 -1.52
CA LEU A 142 -11.94 5.26 -0.37
C LEU A 142 -10.42 5.25 -0.42
N THR A 143 -9.80 6.33 0.03
CA THR A 143 -8.38 6.33 0.37
C THR A 143 -8.16 6.72 1.82
N LEU A 144 -7.23 6.02 2.47
CA LEU A 144 -6.77 6.28 3.83
C LEU A 144 -5.38 6.92 3.75
N MET A 145 -5.27 8.18 4.16
CA MET A 145 -4.05 8.96 3.99
C MET A 145 -3.56 9.55 5.31
N SER A 146 -2.26 9.70 5.44
CA SER A 146 -1.65 10.51 6.49
C SER A 146 -1.42 11.95 6.01
N PHE A 147 -1.09 12.83 6.95
CA PHE A 147 -0.85 14.25 6.69
C PHE A 147 0.26 14.79 7.61
N LEU A 148 0.84 15.90 7.23
CA LEU A 148 1.73 16.69 8.09
C LEU A 148 0.97 17.78 8.83
N GLN A 149 0.03 18.44 8.15
CA GLN A 149 -0.81 19.50 8.70
C GLN A 149 -2.18 19.47 8.03
N ILE A 150 -3.21 19.82 8.81
CA ILE A 150 -4.56 20.08 8.31
C ILE A 150 -4.96 21.49 8.74
N GLY A 151 -5.42 22.29 7.79
CA GLY A 151 -6.00 23.61 8.04
C GLY A 151 -7.46 23.53 8.49
N ALA A 152 -7.95 24.57 9.17
CA ALA A 152 -9.35 24.66 9.58
C ALA A 152 -10.34 24.72 8.39
N ASP A 153 -9.84 25.08 7.24
CA ASP A 153 -10.56 25.14 5.96
C ASP A 153 -10.58 23.79 5.22
N GLY A 154 -9.95 22.75 5.81
CA GLY A 154 -9.83 21.43 5.20
C GLY A 154 -8.64 21.27 4.24
N SER A 155 -7.79 22.30 4.10
CA SER A 155 -6.55 22.15 3.33
C SER A 155 -5.59 21.19 4.01
N VAL A 156 -4.85 20.37 3.23
CA VAL A 156 -3.95 19.34 3.73
C VAL A 156 -2.56 19.53 3.16
N ASN A 157 -1.56 19.53 4.03
CA ASN A 157 -0.15 19.55 3.68
C ASN A 157 0.49 18.19 3.97
N VAL A 158 1.13 17.60 2.96
CA VAL A 158 1.79 16.28 3.06
C VAL A 158 3.26 16.32 2.67
N SER A 159 3.77 17.42 2.17
CA SER A 159 5.06 17.43 1.48
C SER A 159 6.16 18.15 2.24
N HIS A 160 5.86 19.24 2.96
CA HIS A 160 6.91 19.97 3.63
C HIS A 160 6.38 20.84 4.78
N LEU A 161 7.23 21.10 5.77
CA LEU A 161 6.93 21.99 6.89
C LEU A 161 7.75 23.27 6.77
N PRO A 162 7.14 24.46 6.56
CA PRO A 162 7.88 25.72 6.42
C PRO A 162 8.79 26.01 7.63
N ALA A 163 8.35 25.67 8.83
CA ALA A 163 9.15 25.82 10.06
C ALA A 163 10.28 24.80 10.21
N ARG A 164 10.33 23.78 9.36
CA ARG A 164 11.34 22.71 9.35
C ARG A 164 11.72 22.36 7.92
N PRO A 165 12.39 23.27 7.16
CA PRO A 165 12.61 23.12 5.72
C PRO A 165 13.48 21.90 5.35
N HIS A 166 14.21 21.34 6.31
CA HIS A 166 15.00 20.12 6.16
C HIS A 166 14.15 18.82 6.28
N VAL A 167 12.89 18.93 6.74
CA VAL A 167 11.96 17.81 6.80
C VAL A 167 11.14 17.83 5.54
N THR A 168 11.49 16.97 4.60
CA THR A 168 10.77 16.81 3.33
C THR A 168 10.20 15.40 3.30
N ALA A 169 8.88 15.29 3.37
CA ALA A 169 8.17 14.06 3.04
C ALA A 169 7.73 14.18 1.58
N GLY A 170 8.09 13.26 0.72
CA GLY A 170 7.59 13.26 -0.66
C GLY A 170 6.07 13.07 -0.68
N CYS A 171 5.38 13.67 -1.65
CA CYS A 171 3.94 13.49 -1.80
C CYS A 171 3.56 12.09 -2.30
N GLY A 172 4.50 11.35 -2.92
CA GLY A 172 4.20 10.05 -3.52
C GLY A 172 3.01 10.12 -4.47
N GLY A 173 2.13 9.16 -4.39
CA GLY A 173 0.90 9.11 -5.18
C GLY A 173 -0.26 9.97 -4.67
N PHE A 174 -0.05 10.78 -3.64
CA PHE A 174 -1.11 11.54 -2.96
C PHE A 174 -2.01 12.33 -3.92
N ILE A 175 -1.40 13.04 -4.89
CA ILE A 175 -2.15 13.91 -5.82
C ILE A 175 -3.07 13.07 -6.71
N ASP A 176 -2.54 12.02 -7.32
CA ASP A 176 -3.31 11.15 -8.23
C ASP A 176 -4.45 10.43 -7.50
N ILE A 177 -4.16 9.95 -6.30
CA ILE A 177 -5.11 9.15 -5.52
C ILE A 177 -6.21 10.05 -4.95
N THR A 178 -5.86 11.16 -4.30
CA THR A 178 -6.85 12.02 -3.63
C THR A 178 -7.73 12.77 -4.62
N SER A 179 -7.24 13.05 -5.84
CA SER A 179 -8.02 13.76 -6.86
C SER A 179 -9.23 12.96 -7.37
N HIS A 180 -9.22 11.63 -7.22
CA HIS A 180 -10.22 10.76 -7.82
C HIS A 180 -10.90 9.81 -6.82
N ALA A 181 -10.48 9.80 -5.56
CA ALA A 181 -11.13 9.03 -4.50
C ALA A 181 -12.54 9.60 -4.24
N LYS A 182 -13.55 8.72 -4.12
CA LYS A 182 -14.91 9.14 -3.76
C LYS A 182 -14.99 9.64 -2.31
N ARG A 183 -14.17 9.06 -1.42
CA ARG A 183 -14.02 9.44 -0.01
C ARG A 183 -12.55 9.43 0.38
N ILE A 184 -12.18 10.36 1.25
CA ILE A 184 -10.81 10.45 1.80
C ILE A 184 -10.91 10.50 3.32
N ILE A 185 -10.12 9.68 4.00
CA ILE A 185 -9.96 9.76 5.45
C ILE A 185 -8.50 10.04 5.77
N PHE A 186 -8.27 11.10 6.51
CA PHE A 186 -6.96 11.46 7.04
C PHE A 186 -6.83 10.98 8.50
N SER A 187 -5.70 10.30 8.81
CA SER A 187 -5.43 9.79 10.16
C SER A 187 -3.94 9.74 10.50
#